data_a59e2e39bec269ae86ca9e100cd43db3
#
_entry.id   a59e2e39bec269ae86ca9e100cd43db3
#
_cell.length_a   1.000
_cell.length_b   1.000
_cell.length_c   1.000
_cell.angle_alpha   90.00
_cell.angle_beta   90.00
_cell.angle_gamma   90.00
#
_symmetry.space_group_name_H-M   'P 1'
#
loop_
_entity.id
_entity.type
_entity.pdbx_description
1 polymer ?
#
loop_
_entity_poly.entity_id
_entity_poly.type
_entity_poly.pdbx_seq_one_letter_code
_entity_poly.pdbx_strand_id
1 'polypeptide(L)'
;MIDYTKYRMNQLNSACAEFIRQESSGSLLLMLATIIAMVLANSPMAESYEHALHLFVDLPLLPDMSLLHWVNDGLMAIFFLVVGMEIKREFLFGELKSLSATLLPIAAAVGGMLVPAALYSLFNMGGSTAQGWAIPMSTDIAFSLGVLAFVAKRVPRSVIVFLTALAIVDDLGGIVVIALFYSTSIQWTALGAGLAVLMVMALFSWRNVHHPLPYVLGGVLTWYAFYQAGIHPTVAGVLTGFLIPAGTENTQHSHPLHLWEHKLSPWSAFLIMPIFALGNAGISMTSESFASLASPIGLGIIAGLFLGKPLGIFTTVFLMVKLGIAKKPEGAKWMHYLGASILAGIGFTMSIFLASLSFADPAELTSAKAAIVTASILSGLVGSFVFKISESKA
;
A
#
# COMPACT_ATOMS: atom_id res chain seq x y z
N MET A 1 27.23 29.16 11.33
CA MET A 1 27.08 27.78 10.79
C MET A 1 26.29 26.87 11.74
N ILE A 2 26.47 26.93 13.04
CA ILE A 2 25.76 26.11 14.05
C ILE A 2 24.25 26.43 14.13
N ASP A 3 23.86 27.67 13.86
CA ASP A 3 22.45 28.11 13.95
C ASP A 3 21.60 27.63 12.75
N TYR A 4 22.20 27.54 11.59
CA TYR A 4 21.51 27.07 10.36
C TYR A 4 21.25 25.58 10.39
N THR A 5 22.15 24.79 10.94
CA THR A 5 21.96 23.33 11.13
C THR A 5 20.91 23.03 12.18
N LYS A 6 20.83 23.80 13.24
CA LYS A 6 19.83 23.67 14.31
C LYS A 6 18.44 24.09 13.83
N TYR A 7 18.35 25.13 13.00
CA TYR A 7 17.11 25.57 12.37
C TYR A 7 16.57 24.53 11.37
N ARG A 8 17.44 23.97 10.50
CA ARG A 8 17.06 22.87 9.58
C ARG A 8 16.63 21.61 10.32
N MET A 9 17.33 21.24 11.40
CA MET A 9 16.96 20.09 12.22
C MET A 9 15.59 20.27 12.91
N ASN A 10 15.26 21.47 13.37
CA ASN A 10 13.97 21.77 13.97
C ASN A 10 12.83 21.75 12.94
N GLN A 11 13.04 22.28 11.74
CA GLN A 11 12.04 22.20 10.65
C GLN A 11 11.80 20.77 10.18
N LEU A 12 12.86 19.97 10.08
CA LEU A 12 12.76 18.56 9.71
C LEU A 12 12.06 17.73 10.80
N ASN A 13 12.29 18.06 12.08
CA ASN A 13 11.59 17.40 13.19
C ASN A 13 10.10 17.78 13.26
N SER A 14 9.74 19.03 12.96
CA SER A 14 8.34 19.46 12.90
C SER A 14 7.59 18.82 11.74
N ALA A 15 8.18 18.74 10.55
CA ALA A 15 7.59 18.09 9.39
C ALA A 15 7.38 16.58 9.61
N CYS A 16 8.35 15.90 10.22
CA CYS A 16 8.24 14.49 10.57
C CYS A 16 7.14 14.25 11.62
N ALA A 17 7.04 15.13 12.62
CA ALA A 17 5.99 15.03 13.64
C ALA A 17 4.59 15.30 13.07
N GLU A 18 4.49 16.21 12.10
CA GLU A 18 3.23 16.50 11.41
C GLU A 18 2.80 15.35 10.50
N PHE A 19 3.73 14.76 9.75
CA PHE A 19 3.51 13.55 8.96
C PHE A 19 3.00 12.38 9.83
N ILE A 20 3.71 12.07 10.94
CA ILE A 20 3.28 11.01 11.87
C ILE A 20 1.91 11.31 12.46
N ARG A 21 1.59 12.56 12.77
CA ARG A 21 0.29 12.96 13.31
C ARG A 21 -0.83 12.79 12.28
N GLN A 22 -0.58 13.10 11.02
CA GLN A 22 -1.54 12.94 9.93
C GLN A 22 -1.78 11.45 9.65
N GLU A 23 -0.71 10.65 9.53
CA GLU A 23 -0.77 9.21 9.33
C GLU A 23 -1.46 8.49 10.50
N SER A 24 -1.16 8.85 11.75
CA SER A 24 -1.81 8.24 12.92
C SER A 24 -3.31 8.58 13.01
N SER A 25 -3.73 9.76 12.57
CA SER A 25 -5.15 10.14 12.54
C SER A 25 -5.91 9.39 11.44
N GLY A 26 -5.32 9.25 10.26
CA GLY A 26 -5.86 8.44 9.15
C GLY A 26 -6.00 6.97 9.55
N SER A 27 -4.97 6.43 10.20
CA SER A 27 -4.97 5.04 10.70
C SER A 27 -6.06 4.77 11.75
N LEU A 28 -6.32 5.75 12.62
CA LEU A 28 -7.41 5.62 13.61
C LEU A 28 -8.79 5.56 12.91
N LEU A 29 -9.01 6.40 11.90
CA LEU A 29 -10.25 6.40 11.14
C LEU A 29 -10.40 5.11 10.31
N LEU A 30 -9.31 4.63 9.73
CA LEU A 30 -9.26 3.36 9.02
C LEU A 30 -9.61 2.18 9.96
N MET A 31 -9.05 2.17 11.18
CA MET A 31 -9.37 1.18 12.20
C MET A 31 -10.83 1.24 12.61
N LEU A 32 -11.38 2.45 12.82
CA LEU A 32 -12.79 2.64 13.13
C LEU A 32 -13.69 2.13 12.01
N ALA A 33 -13.40 2.46 10.75
CA ALA A 33 -14.13 1.98 9.58
C ALA A 33 -14.11 0.44 9.49
N THR A 34 -12.96 -0.17 9.79
CA THR A 34 -12.81 -1.64 9.87
C THR A 34 -13.70 -2.24 10.95
N ILE A 35 -13.68 -1.68 12.14
CA ILE A 35 -14.53 -2.16 13.26
C ILE A 35 -16.01 -2.03 12.89
N ILE A 36 -16.40 -0.92 12.26
CA ILE A 36 -17.78 -0.73 11.80
C ILE A 36 -18.15 -1.79 10.76
N ALA A 37 -17.29 -2.03 9.76
CA ALA A 37 -17.50 -3.07 8.75
C ALA A 37 -17.67 -4.45 9.37
N MET A 38 -16.81 -4.81 10.33
CA MET A 38 -16.88 -6.09 11.05
C MET A 38 -18.16 -6.21 11.90
N VAL A 39 -18.58 -5.13 12.57
CA VAL A 39 -19.83 -5.10 13.34
C VAL A 39 -21.03 -5.25 12.42
N LEU A 40 -21.08 -4.54 11.30
CA LEU A 40 -22.17 -4.65 10.32
C LEU A 40 -22.26 -6.05 9.73
N ALA A 41 -21.15 -6.64 9.33
CA ALA A 41 -21.09 -7.99 8.74
C ALA A 41 -21.49 -9.10 9.73
N ASN A 42 -21.46 -8.84 11.05
CA ASN A 42 -21.81 -9.82 12.11
C ASN A 42 -23.05 -9.42 12.91
N SER A 43 -23.84 -8.48 12.40
CA SER A 43 -25.08 -7.99 13.02
C SER A 43 -26.30 -8.47 12.23
N PRO A 44 -27.53 -8.28 12.76
CA PRO A 44 -28.76 -8.50 12.00
C PRO A 44 -28.87 -7.66 10.70
N MET A 45 -28.01 -6.66 10.52
CA MET A 45 -27.94 -5.82 9.32
C MET A 45 -26.99 -6.38 8.24
N ALA A 46 -26.39 -7.57 8.43
CA ALA A 46 -25.39 -8.13 7.50
C ALA A 46 -25.92 -8.25 6.08
N GLU A 47 -27.15 -8.75 5.91
CA GLU A 47 -27.79 -8.89 4.59
C GLU A 47 -28.01 -7.51 3.91
N SER A 48 -28.47 -6.51 4.66
CA SER A 48 -28.66 -5.15 4.16
C SER A 48 -27.34 -4.48 3.80
N TYR A 49 -26.30 -4.72 4.58
CA TYR A 49 -24.95 -4.21 4.33
C TYR A 49 -24.36 -4.83 3.05
N GLU A 50 -24.44 -6.15 2.89
CA GLU A 50 -23.98 -6.85 1.69
C GLU A 50 -24.77 -6.44 0.46
N HIS A 51 -26.11 -6.35 0.57
CA HIS A 51 -26.96 -5.87 -0.50
C HIS A 51 -26.59 -4.44 -0.94
N ALA A 52 -26.31 -3.52 0.00
CA ALA A 52 -25.90 -2.16 -0.31
C ALA A 52 -24.59 -2.10 -1.09
N LEU A 53 -23.61 -2.95 -0.75
CA LEU A 53 -22.32 -3.02 -1.46
C LEU A 53 -22.46 -3.55 -2.89
N HIS A 54 -23.47 -4.38 -3.15
CA HIS A 54 -23.74 -4.99 -4.46
C HIS A 54 -24.79 -4.23 -5.28
N LEU A 55 -25.29 -3.09 -4.79
CA LEU A 55 -26.16 -2.21 -5.59
C LEU A 55 -25.40 -1.72 -6.82
N PHE A 56 -26.03 -1.91 -7.99
CA PHE A 56 -25.49 -1.38 -9.23
C PHE A 56 -25.76 0.13 -9.32
N VAL A 57 -24.73 0.86 -9.71
CA VAL A 57 -24.78 2.31 -9.94
C VAL A 57 -24.64 2.54 -11.42
N ASP A 58 -25.77 2.84 -12.06
CA ASP A 58 -25.84 3.16 -13.48
C ASP A 58 -25.46 4.63 -13.69
N LEU A 59 -24.26 4.86 -14.21
CA LEU A 59 -23.75 6.19 -14.55
C LEU A 59 -23.62 6.31 -16.08
N PRO A 60 -24.22 7.35 -16.70
CA PRO A 60 -24.14 7.55 -18.14
C PRO A 60 -22.68 7.58 -18.62
N LEU A 61 -22.36 6.82 -19.67
CA LEU A 61 -21.04 6.71 -20.31
C LEU A 61 -19.97 5.93 -19.50
N LEU A 62 -20.27 5.45 -18.31
CA LEU A 62 -19.37 4.64 -17.50
C LEU A 62 -19.87 3.20 -17.41
N PRO A 63 -19.00 2.24 -17.06
CA PRO A 63 -19.42 0.84 -16.93
C PRO A 63 -20.44 0.65 -15.81
N ASP A 64 -21.43 -0.23 -16.04
CA ASP A 64 -22.35 -0.69 -15.00
C ASP A 64 -21.60 -1.50 -13.97
N MET A 65 -21.37 -0.92 -12.81
CA MET A 65 -20.60 -1.52 -11.72
C MET A 65 -21.36 -1.47 -10.41
N SER A 66 -21.17 -2.49 -9.56
CA SER A 66 -21.65 -2.42 -8.18
C SER A 66 -20.88 -1.33 -7.40
N LEU A 67 -21.48 -0.87 -6.31
CA LEU A 67 -20.83 0.10 -5.41
C LEU A 67 -19.47 -0.40 -4.94
N LEU A 68 -19.33 -1.69 -4.61
CA LEU A 68 -18.08 -2.31 -4.23
C LEU A 68 -17.02 -2.26 -5.36
N HIS A 69 -17.43 -2.50 -6.61
CA HIS A 69 -16.53 -2.35 -7.76
C HIS A 69 -16.09 -0.90 -7.96
N TRP A 70 -16.99 0.09 -7.78
CA TRP A 70 -16.61 1.51 -7.81
C TRP A 70 -15.62 1.88 -6.72
N VAL A 71 -15.74 1.27 -5.54
CA VAL A 71 -14.76 1.44 -4.46
C VAL A 71 -13.41 0.84 -4.85
N ASN A 72 -13.40 -0.40 -5.36
CA ASN A 72 -12.17 -1.13 -5.65
C ASN A 72 -11.43 -0.63 -6.91
N ASP A 73 -12.14 -0.17 -7.93
CA ASP A 73 -11.56 0.23 -9.20
C ASP A 73 -11.50 1.74 -9.37
N GLY A 74 -12.54 2.47 -8.92
CA GLY A 74 -12.63 3.91 -9.04
C GLY A 74 -11.88 4.65 -7.92
N LEU A 75 -12.28 4.44 -6.64
CA LEU A 75 -11.61 5.11 -5.53
C LEU A 75 -10.16 4.66 -5.36
N MET A 76 -9.88 3.36 -5.54
CA MET A 76 -8.50 2.88 -5.48
C MET A 76 -7.64 3.40 -6.63
N ALA A 77 -8.19 3.72 -7.81
CA ALA A 77 -7.41 4.42 -8.84
C ALA A 77 -6.96 5.81 -8.39
N ILE A 78 -7.80 6.54 -7.63
CA ILE A 78 -7.42 7.84 -7.05
C ILE A 78 -6.38 7.64 -5.93
N PHE A 79 -6.53 6.61 -5.09
CA PHE A 79 -5.51 6.25 -4.11
C PHE A 79 -4.15 6.00 -4.81
N PHE A 80 -4.14 5.16 -5.82
CA PHE A 80 -2.92 4.84 -6.56
C PHE A 80 -2.37 6.01 -7.39
N LEU A 81 -3.21 7.00 -7.75
CA LEU A 81 -2.74 8.28 -8.29
C LEU A 81 -1.87 9.03 -7.26
N VAL A 82 -2.34 9.09 -6.01
CA VAL A 82 -1.58 9.71 -4.91
C VAL A 82 -0.28 8.95 -4.65
N VAL A 83 -0.35 7.62 -4.56
CA VAL A 83 0.83 6.75 -4.41
C VAL A 83 1.82 6.95 -5.56
N GLY A 84 1.35 7.04 -6.81
CA GLY A 84 2.22 7.32 -7.97
C GLY A 84 2.92 8.68 -7.88
N MET A 85 2.23 9.73 -7.40
CA MET A 85 2.83 11.04 -7.13
C MET A 85 3.86 10.96 -6.00
N GLU A 86 3.55 10.28 -4.92
CA GLU A 86 4.43 10.07 -3.77
C GLU A 86 5.72 9.33 -4.17
N ILE A 87 5.58 8.20 -4.87
CA ILE A 87 6.73 7.45 -5.40
C ILE A 87 7.60 8.35 -6.26
N LYS A 88 7.01 9.11 -7.20
CA LYS A 88 7.76 10.04 -8.06
C LYS A 88 8.49 11.10 -7.25
N ARG A 89 7.84 11.69 -6.25
CA ARG A 89 8.45 12.69 -5.36
C ARG A 89 9.63 12.11 -4.60
N GLU A 90 9.48 10.92 -4.02
CA GLU A 90 10.54 10.25 -3.28
C GLU A 90 11.76 9.94 -4.16
N PHE A 91 11.56 9.50 -5.40
CA PHE A 91 12.66 9.27 -6.33
C PHE A 91 13.38 10.54 -6.78
N LEU A 92 12.65 11.65 -6.94
CA LEU A 92 13.24 12.89 -7.46
C LEU A 92 13.86 13.76 -6.34
N PHE A 93 13.19 13.83 -5.18
CA PHE A 93 13.50 14.82 -4.15
C PHE A 93 13.62 14.23 -2.75
N GLY A 94 13.13 13.01 -2.53
CA GLY A 94 13.04 12.37 -1.21
C GLY A 94 14.21 11.45 -0.87
N GLU A 95 13.95 10.54 0.02
CA GLU A 95 14.92 9.58 0.58
C GLU A 95 15.41 8.57 -0.47
N LEU A 96 14.62 8.33 -1.54
CA LEU A 96 14.96 7.42 -2.64
C LEU A 96 15.83 8.07 -3.74
N LYS A 97 16.22 9.35 -3.60
CA LYS A 97 17.06 10.07 -4.57
C LYS A 97 18.50 9.55 -4.62
N SER A 98 19.05 9.10 -3.50
CA SER A 98 20.44 8.68 -3.36
C SER A 98 20.54 7.16 -3.40
N LEU A 99 21.23 6.59 -4.39
CA LEU A 99 21.44 5.13 -4.50
C LEU A 99 21.98 4.48 -3.22
N SER A 100 22.88 5.15 -2.51
CA SER A 100 23.47 4.64 -1.28
C SER A 100 22.47 4.59 -0.10
N ALA A 101 21.50 5.50 -0.04
CA ALA A 101 20.44 5.49 0.97
C ALA A 101 19.30 4.54 0.58
N THR A 102 19.01 4.42 -0.71
CA THR A 102 17.90 3.66 -1.27
C THR A 102 18.16 2.17 -1.33
N LEU A 103 19.42 1.76 -1.47
CA LEU A 103 19.79 0.37 -1.69
C LEU A 103 19.29 -0.57 -0.59
N LEU A 104 19.37 -0.14 0.68
CA LEU A 104 18.93 -0.95 1.83
C LEU A 104 17.40 -1.14 1.86
N PRO A 105 16.55 -0.09 1.75
CA PRO A 105 15.10 -0.24 1.66
C PRO A 105 14.65 -1.05 0.43
N ILE A 106 15.25 -0.83 -0.75
CA ILE A 106 14.89 -1.59 -1.97
C ILE A 106 15.20 -3.07 -1.79
N ALA A 107 16.41 -3.41 -1.36
CA ALA A 107 16.77 -4.81 -1.15
C ALA A 107 15.88 -5.45 -0.09
N ALA A 108 15.57 -4.72 0.99
CA ALA A 108 14.66 -5.17 2.05
C ALA A 108 13.24 -5.42 1.51
N ALA A 109 12.73 -4.53 0.66
CA ALA A 109 11.42 -4.70 0.02
C ALA A 109 11.40 -5.93 -0.90
N VAL A 110 12.43 -6.12 -1.73
CA VAL A 110 12.56 -7.33 -2.57
C VAL A 110 12.55 -8.59 -1.71
N GLY A 111 13.32 -8.64 -0.62
CA GLY A 111 13.28 -9.75 0.33
C GLY A 111 11.92 -9.93 0.98
N GLY A 112 11.28 -8.80 1.36
CA GLY A 112 9.94 -8.74 1.94
C GLY A 112 8.80 -9.10 0.97
N MET A 113 9.05 -9.12 -0.32
CA MET A 113 8.13 -9.61 -1.35
C MET A 113 8.37 -11.08 -1.70
N LEU A 114 9.61 -11.46 -1.99
CA LEU A 114 9.95 -12.80 -2.47
C LEU A 114 9.74 -13.88 -1.41
N VAL A 115 10.14 -13.65 -0.17
CA VAL A 115 10.04 -14.66 0.90
C VAL A 115 8.59 -14.97 1.26
N PRO A 116 7.69 -13.97 1.47
CA PRO A 116 6.27 -14.26 1.70
C PRO A 116 5.61 -14.96 0.52
N ALA A 117 5.91 -14.53 -0.72
CA ALA A 117 5.37 -15.16 -1.92
C ALA A 117 5.79 -16.62 -2.03
N ALA A 118 7.07 -16.92 -1.77
CA ALA A 118 7.59 -18.29 -1.75
C ALA A 118 6.92 -19.13 -0.65
N LEU A 119 6.76 -18.59 0.57
CA LEU A 119 6.06 -19.28 1.66
C LEU A 119 4.61 -19.56 1.32
N TYR A 120 3.89 -18.59 0.77
CA TYR A 120 2.52 -18.81 0.31
C TYR A 120 2.46 -19.93 -0.73
N SER A 121 3.35 -19.90 -1.71
CA SER A 121 3.40 -20.89 -2.78
C SER A 121 3.68 -22.30 -2.26
N LEU A 122 4.47 -22.47 -1.19
CA LEU A 122 4.71 -23.79 -0.57
C LEU A 122 3.43 -24.45 -0.04
N PHE A 123 2.48 -23.67 0.47
CA PHE A 123 1.18 -24.17 0.94
C PHE A 123 0.16 -24.35 -0.18
N ASN A 124 0.32 -23.64 -1.31
CA ASN A 124 -0.67 -23.52 -2.36
C ASN A 124 -0.17 -23.99 -3.75
N MET A 125 0.83 -24.87 -3.80
CA MET A 125 1.39 -25.36 -5.06
C MET A 125 0.37 -26.21 -5.84
N GLY A 126 0.17 -25.84 -7.11
CA GLY A 126 -0.57 -26.69 -8.08
C GLY A 126 -2.09 -26.65 -7.97
N GLY A 127 -2.68 -25.76 -7.15
CA GLY A 127 -4.14 -25.59 -7.03
C GLY A 127 -4.67 -24.29 -7.63
N SER A 128 -6.01 -24.12 -7.64
CA SER A 128 -6.69 -22.85 -7.98
C SER A 128 -6.23 -21.71 -7.06
N THR A 129 -5.87 -22.06 -5.84
CA THR A 129 -5.41 -21.12 -4.80
C THR A 129 -4.02 -20.55 -5.04
N ALA A 130 -3.26 -21.08 -6.01
CA ALA A 130 -1.91 -20.59 -6.35
C ALA A 130 -1.91 -19.11 -6.76
N GLN A 131 -3.01 -18.59 -7.31
CA GLN A 131 -3.14 -17.19 -7.74
C GLN A 131 -2.96 -16.17 -6.60
N GLY A 132 -3.16 -16.58 -5.34
CA GLY A 132 -3.02 -15.72 -4.18
C GLY A 132 -1.57 -15.44 -3.73
N TRP A 133 -0.56 -15.86 -4.49
CA TRP A 133 0.86 -15.75 -4.12
C TRP A 133 1.34 -14.32 -3.82
N ALA A 134 0.71 -13.33 -4.43
CA ALA A 134 1.06 -11.93 -4.24
C ALA A 134 0.39 -11.31 -2.99
N ILE A 135 -0.65 -11.92 -2.42
CA ILE A 135 -1.39 -11.37 -1.27
C ILE A 135 -0.47 -11.02 -0.09
N PRO A 136 0.45 -11.90 0.35
CA PRO A 136 1.30 -11.61 1.50
C PRO A 136 2.53 -10.73 1.17
N MET A 137 2.66 -10.22 -0.06
CA MET A 137 3.77 -9.36 -0.44
C MET A 137 3.60 -7.91 0.03
N SER A 138 2.37 -7.43 0.15
CA SER A 138 2.08 -6.01 0.39
C SER A 138 2.14 -5.64 1.88
N THR A 139 2.45 -4.37 2.14
CA THR A 139 2.41 -3.73 3.47
C THR A 139 1.37 -2.62 3.46
N ASP A 140 0.57 -2.52 4.50
CA ASP A 140 -0.29 -1.35 4.73
C ASP A 140 0.51 -0.28 5.49
N ILE A 141 0.97 0.74 4.75
CA ILE A 141 1.80 1.83 5.30
C ILE A 141 1.04 2.57 6.40
N ALA A 142 -0.22 2.95 6.12
CA ALA A 142 -1.02 3.76 7.04
C ALA A 142 -1.21 3.03 8.38
N PHE A 143 -1.53 1.74 8.32
CA PHE A 143 -1.71 0.92 9.53
C PHE A 143 -0.39 0.68 10.26
N SER A 144 0.68 0.35 9.53
CA SER A 144 2.00 0.05 10.11
C SER A 144 2.62 1.27 10.81
N LEU A 145 2.57 2.44 10.17
CA LEU A 145 3.03 3.70 10.76
C LEU A 145 2.11 4.17 11.89
N GLY A 146 0.80 3.96 11.75
CA GLY A 146 -0.15 4.24 12.81
C GLY A 146 0.14 3.46 14.08
N VAL A 147 0.32 2.14 13.99
CA VAL A 147 0.71 1.29 15.12
C VAL A 147 2.04 1.73 15.70
N LEU A 148 3.04 2.01 14.86
CA LEU A 148 4.35 2.49 15.28
C LEU A 148 4.23 3.79 16.09
N ALA A 149 3.43 4.76 15.61
CA ALA A 149 3.21 6.04 16.26
C ALA A 149 2.53 5.92 17.64
N PHE A 150 1.64 4.95 17.81
CA PHE A 150 0.96 4.70 19.09
C PHE A 150 1.86 4.04 20.12
N VAL A 151 2.73 3.12 19.69
CA VAL A 151 3.46 2.23 20.61
C VAL A 151 4.84 2.76 20.95
N ALA A 152 5.52 3.37 20.00
CA ALA A 152 6.93 3.70 20.11
C ALA A 152 7.16 5.22 20.11
N LYS A 153 7.23 5.80 21.32
CA LYS A 153 7.44 7.26 21.51
C LYS A 153 8.87 7.72 21.23
N ARG A 154 9.85 6.80 21.17
CA ARG A 154 11.29 7.08 21.07
C ARG A 154 11.99 6.32 19.94
N VAL A 155 11.26 6.07 18.84
CA VAL A 155 11.86 5.42 17.66
C VAL A 155 12.82 6.38 16.97
N PRO A 156 14.03 5.93 16.64
CA PRO A 156 14.94 6.72 15.80
C PRO A 156 14.28 7.04 14.46
N ARG A 157 14.40 8.29 14.03
CA ARG A 157 13.84 8.76 12.74
C ARG A 157 14.27 7.87 11.56
N SER A 158 15.50 7.37 11.60
CA SER A 158 16.03 6.46 10.57
C SER A 158 15.21 5.18 10.38
N VAL A 159 14.51 4.71 11.43
CA VAL A 159 13.64 3.54 11.36
C VAL A 159 12.31 3.87 10.70
N ILE A 160 11.76 5.06 10.98
CA ILE A 160 10.53 5.55 10.35
C ILE A 160 10.78 5.73 8.85
N VAL A 161 11.86 6.44 8.49
CA VAL A 161 12.28 6.63 7.09
C VAL A 161 12.50 5.29 6.38
N PHE A 162 13.16 4.34 7.05
CA PHE A 162 13.36 3.01 6.49
C PHE A 162 12.02 2.29 6.22
N LEU A 163 11.09 2.32 7.18
CA LEU A 163 9.79 1.65 7.04
C LEU A 163 8.95 2.31 5.94
N THR A 164 8.95 3.65 5.88
CA THR A 164 8.25 4.40 4.81
C THR A 164 8.85 4.09 3.43
N ALA A 165 10.17 4.17 3.29
CA ALA A 165 10.84 3.86 2.02
C ALA A 165 10.64 2.41 1.58
N LEU A 166 10.69 1.46 2.52
CA LEU A 166 10.39 0.05 2.27
C LEU A 166 8.97 -0.12 1.74
N ALA A 167 7.99 0.49 2.39
CA ALA A 167 6.60 0.33 2.02
C ALA A 167 6.27 1.00 0.67
N ILE A 168 6.88 2.14 0.34
CA ILE A 168 6.78 2.78 -0.99
C ILE A 168 7.32 1.85 -2.10
N VAL A 169 8.42 1.15 -1.85
CA VAL A 169 8.98 0.18 -2.81
C VAL A 169 8.12 -1.08 -2.88
N ASP A 170 7.56 -1.52 -1.77
CA ASP A 170 6.60 -2.62 -1.70
C ASP A 170 5.34 -2.31 -2.54
N ASP A 171 4.78 -1.11 -2.41
CA ASP A 171 3.62 -0.67 -3.19
C ASP A 171 3.94 -0.62 -4.69
N LEU A 172 5.11 -0.10 -5.06
CA LEU A 172 5.58 -0.13 -6.45
C LEU A 172 5.67 -1.57 -6.97
N GLY A 173 6.24 -2.47 -6.18
CA GLY A 173 6.32 -3.90 -6.50
C GLY A 173 4.93 -4.53 -6.67
N GLY A 174 4.00 -4.23 -5.76
CA GLY A 174 2.60 -4.66 -5.84
C GLY A 174 1.91 -4.18 -7.12
N ILE A 175 2.10 -2.91 -7.49
CA ILE A 175 1.54 -2.35 -8.74
C ILE A 175 2.08 -3.08 -9.98
N VAL A 176 3.39 -3.34 -10.03
CA VAL A 176 4.02 -4.10 -11.13
C VAL A 176 3.44 -5.51 -11.20
N VAL A 177 3.27 -6.16 -10.06
CA VAL A 177 2.65 -7.50 -9.98
C VAL A 177 1.21 -7.48 -10.46
N ILE A 178 0.41 -6.50 -10.04
CA ILE A 178 -0.98 -6.33 -10.51
C ILE A 178 -1.01 -6.17 -12.03
N ALA A 179 -0.19 -5.30 -12.58
CA ALA A 179 -0.17 -5.02 -14.01
C ALA A 179 0.23 -6.24 -14.86
N LEU A 180 1.16 -7.07 -14.36
CA LEU A 180 1.72 -8.19 -15.14
C LEU A 180 0.97 -9.52 -14.94
N PHE A 181 0.45 -9.77 -13.73
CA PHE A 181 -0.07 -11.10 -13.37
C PHE A 181 -1.58 -11.15 -13.14
N TYR A 182 -2.24 -10.00 -12.93
CA TYR A 182 -3.68 -9.93 -12.67
C TYR A 182 -4.47 -9.31 -13.82
N SER A 183 -3.87 -9.25 -15.01
CA SER A 183 -4.56 -8.88 -16.24
C SER A 183 -5.30 -10.08 -16.82
N THR A 184 -6.51 -9.84 -17.31
CA THR A 184 -7.33 -10.85 -18.00
C THR A 184 -6.98 -10.92 -19.49
N SER A 185 -7.90 -11.35 -20.34
CA SER A 185 -7.70 -11.36 -21.81
C SER A 185 -7.48 -9.94 -22.34
N ILE A 186 -6.27 -9.65 -22.83
CA ILE A 186 -5.88 -8.29 -23.23
C ILE A 186 -6.53 -7.93 -24.58
N GLN A 187 -7.30 -6.83 -24.58
CA GLN A 187 -7.78 -6.18 -25.79
C GLN A 187 -6.77 -5.13 -26.28
N TRP A 188 -5.98 -5.48 -27.29
CA TRP A 188 -4.87 -4.65 -27.79
C TRP A 188 -5.29 -3.28 -28.31
N THR A 189 -6.50 -3.15 -28.87
CA THR A 189 -7.04 -1.87 -29.37
C THR A 189 -7.31 -0.90 -28.23
N ALA A 190 -7.94 -1.35 -27.15
CA ALA A 190 -8.20 -0.53 -25.96
C ALA A 190 -6.90 -0.19 -25.22
N LEU A 191 -5.97 -1.15 -25.13
CA LEU A 191 -4.64 -0.89 -24.57
C LEU A 191 -3.90 0.17 -25.38
N GLY A 192 -3.90 0.06 -26.71
CA GLY A 192 -3.29 1.04 -27.60
C GLY A 192 -3.88 2.45 -27.43
N ALA A 193 -5.20 2.56 -27.24
CA ALA A 193 -5.86 3.82 -26.96
C ALA A 193 -5.40 4.42 -25.61
N GLY A 194 -5.35 3.61 -24.55
CA GLY A 194 -4.86 4.04 -23.24
C GLY A 194 -3.41 4.52 -23.28
N LEU A 195 -2.53 3.77 -23.97
CA LEU A 195 -1.13 4.17 -24.16
C LEU A 195 -0.99 5.45 -24.97
N ALA A 196 -1.84 5.67 -25.98
CA ALA A 196 -1.84 6.92 -26.74
C ALA A 196 -2.22 8.12 -25.87
N VAL A 197 -3.22 7.98 -24.99
CA VAL A 197 -3.58 9.01 -24.02
C VAL A 197 -2.41 9.29 -23.05
N LEU A 198 -1.74 8.25 -22.55
CA LEU A 198 -0.56 8.41 -21.69
C LEU A 198 0.57 9.14 -22.42
N MET A 199 0.81 8.86 -23.69
CA MET A 199 1.80 9.61 -24.49
C MET A 199 1.44 11.08 -24.66
N VAL A 200 0.17 11.41 -24.85
CA VAL A 200 -0.29 12.80 -24.90
C VAL A 200 -0.07 13.49 -23.55
N MET A 201 -0.41 12.81 -22.44
CA MET A 201 -0.14 13.35 -21.09
C MET A 201 1.37 13.52 -20.83
N ALA A 202 2.21 12.59 -21.29
CA ALA A 202 3.66 12.70 -21.21
C ALA A 202 4.18 13.94 -21.97
N LEU A 203 3.60 14.24 -23.13
CA LEU A 203 3.93 15.44 -23.89
C LEU A 203 3.55 16.73 -23.14
N PHE A 204 2.38 16.76 -22.49
CA PHE A 204 1.99 17.88 -21.63
C PHE A 204 2.91 18.01 -20.42
N SER A 205 3.29 16.91 -19.79
CA SER A 205 4.27 16.89 -18.69
C SER A 205 5.63 17.44 -19.14
N TRP A 206 6.13 16.99 -20.28
CA TRP A 206 7.41 17.46 -20.85
C TRP A 206 7.37 18.96 -21.15
N ARG A 207 6.22 19.46 -21.60
CA ARG A 207 6.01 20.92 -21.83
C ARG A 207 5.70 21.70 -20.55
N ASN A 208 5.78 21.08 -19.38
CA ASN A 208 5.47 21.67 -18.08
C ASN A 208 4.08 22.34 -18.03
N VAL A 209 3.06 21.69 -18.58
CA VAL A 209 1.68 22.16 -18.47
C VAL A 209 1.20 21.94 -17.05
N HIS A 210 0.95 23.03 -16.31
CA HIS A 210 0.58 23.00 -14.89
C HIS A 210 -0.93 22.92 -14.65
N HIS A 211 -1.76 23.02 -15.70
CA HIS A 211 -3.20 22.95 -15.55
C HIS A 211 -3.67 21.52 -15.26
N PRO A 212 -4.54 21.26 -14.28
CA PRO A 212 -4.94 19.90 -13.88
C PRO A 212 -5.81 19.18 -14.92
N LEU A 213 -6.59 19.91 -15.71
CA LEU A 213 -7.58 19.33 -16.62
C LEU A 213 -7.04 18.27 -17.59
N PRO A 214 -5.90 18.46 -18.28
CA PRO A 214 -5.34 17.42 -19.17
C PRO A 214 -5.03 16.11 -18.44
N TYR A 215 -4.57 16.18 -17.19
CA TYR A 215 -4.21 14.99 -16.38
C TYR A 215 -5.43 14.32 -15.80
N VAL A 216 -6.45 15.08 -15.37
CA VAL A 216 -7.72 14.52 -14.89
C VAL A 216 -8.46 13.82 -16.03
N LEU A 217 -8.64 14.50 -17.17
CA LEU A 217 -9.31 13.91 -18.33
C LEU A 217 -8.52 12.73 -18.90
N GLY A 218 -7.20 12.90 -19.04
CA GLY A 218 -6.32 11.83 -19.52
C GLY A 218 -6.32 10.63 -18.56
N GLY A 219 -6.31 10.86 -17.25
CA GLY A 219 -6.39 9.81 -16.24
C GLY A 219 -7.69 9.01 -16.33
N VAL A 220 -8.85 9.70 -16.43
CA VAL A 220 -10.16 9.06 -16.60
C VAL A 220 -10.23 8.25 -17.90
N LEU A 221 -9.75 8.81 -19.02
CA LEU A 221 -9.71 8.13 -20.30
C LEU A 221 -8.79 6.91 -20.28
N THR A 222 -7.62 7.01 -19.63
CA THR A 222 -6.69 5.88 -19.48
C THR A 222 -7.29 4.81 -18.57
N TRP A 223 -7.93 5.20 -17.46
CA TRP A 223 -8.64 4.31 -16.56
C TRP A 223 -9.72 3.51 -17.31
N TYR A 224 -10.55 4.17 -18.10
CA TYR A 224 -11.60 3.52 -18.90
C TYR A 224 -11.01 2.60 -19.99
N ALA A 225 -9.96 3.07 -20.67
CA ALA A 225 -9.29 2.26 -21.70
C ALA A 225 -8.63 1.00 -21.10
N PHE A 226 -8.02 1.09 -19.92
CA PHE A 226 -7.43 -0.07 -19.23
C PHE A 226 -8.50 -1.04 -18.74
N TYR A 227 -9.61 -0.52 -18.21
CA TYR A 227 -10.77 -1.34 -17.88
C TYR A 227 -11.24 -2.15 -19.10
N GLN A 228 -11.41 -1.52 -20.25
CA GLN A 228 -11.78 -2.20 -21.48
C GLN A 228 -10.68 -3.15 -22.02
N ALA A 229 -9.43 -2.83 -21.75
CA ALA A 229 -8.29 -3.63 -22.16
C ALA A 229 -8.09 -4.91 -21.34
N GLY A 230 -8.82 -5.09 -20.22
CA GLY A 230 -8.62 -6.21 -19.30
C GLY A 230 -7.37 -6.03 -18.40
N ILE A 231 -6.83 -4.81 -18.31
CA ILE A 231 -5.79 -4.43 -17.36
C ILE A 231 -6.47 -3.76 -16.17
N HIS A 232 -5.95 -4.02 -14.96
CA HIS A 232 -6.58 -3.46 -13.77
C HIS A 232 -6.56 -1.92 -13.81
N PRO A 233 -7.73 -1.24 -13.66
CA PRO A 233 -7.86 0.21 -13.88
C PRO A 233 -7.03 1.06 -12.92
N THR A 234 -6.69 0.54 -11.74
CA THR A 234 -5.85 1.22 -10.74
C THR A 234 -4.44 1.53 -11.24
N VAL A 235 -3.91 0.74 -12.19
CA VAL A 235 -2.62 1.00 -12.83
C VAL A 235 -2.63 2.33 -13.58
N ALA A 236 -3.77 2.72 -14.16
CA ALA A 236 -3.92 4.03 -14.81
C ALA A 236 -3.71 5.19 -13.83
N GLY A 237 -4.17 5.04 -12.59
CA GLY A 237 -3.94 6.02 -11.51
C GLY A 237 -2.46 6.26 -11.29
N VAL A 238 -1.69 5.20 -11.08
CA VAL A 238 -0.22 5.29 -10.86
C VAL A 238 0.48 5.95 -12.02
N LEU A 239 0.23 5.47 -13.25
CA LEU A 239 0.87 6.02 -14.44
C LEU A 239 0.54 7.50 -14.64
N THR A 240 -0.71 7.90 -14.36
CA THR A 240 -1.11 9.31 -14.36
C THR A 240 -0.32 10.10 -13.31
N GLY A 241 -0.17 9.59 -12.08
CA GLY A 241 0.64 10.20 -11.03
C GLY A 241 2.09 10.43 -11.45
N PHE A 242 2.69 9.43 -12.09
CA PHE A 242 4.05 9.55 -12.64
C PHE A 242 4.18 10.60 -13.74
N LEU A 243 3.12 10.93 -14.46
CA LEU A 243 3.16 11.92 -15.53
C LEU A 243 2.94 13.37 -15.06
N ILE A 244 2.53 13.62 -13.83
CA ILE A 244 2.33 14.97 -13.30
C ILE A 244 3.68 15.70 -13.20
N PRO A 245 3.80 16.98 -13.68
CA PRO A 245 5.06 17.73 -13.66
C PRO A 245 5.60 17.98 -12.26
N ALA A 246 6.89 17.73 -12.05
CA ALA A 246 7.55 17.75 -10.74
C ALA A 246 8.41 19.01 -10.45
N GLY A 247 8.83 19.75 -11.47
CA GLY A 247 9.77 20.86 -11.29
C GLY A 247 11.20 20.42 -10.97
N THR A 248 11.98 21.37 -10.44
CA THR A 248 13.34 21.16 -9.97
C THR A 248 13.41 21.23 -8.45
N GLU A 249 14.52 20.86 -7.84
CA GLU A 249 14.72 20.87 -6.39
C GLU A 249 14.42 22.24 -5.73
N ASN A 250 14.70 23.35 -6.44
CA ASN A 250 14.43 24.71 -5.95
C ASN A 250 12.98 25.16 -6.17
N THR A 251 12.23 24.53 -7.07
CA THR A 251 10.88 24.94 -7.46
C THR A 251 9.80 23.90 -7.12
N GLN A 252 10.19 22.74 -6.58
CA GLN A 252 9.29 21.60 -6.34
C GLN A 252 8.01 21.98 -5.60
N HIS A 253 8.10 22.85 -4.58
CA HIS A 253 6.94 23.24 -3.76
C HIS A 253 5.86 24.05 -4.50
N SER A 254 6.21 24.67 -5.62
CA SER A 254 5.28 25.42 -6.49
C SER A 254 4.78 24.61 -7.68
N HIS A 255 5.29 23.40 -7.89
CA HIS A 255 4.92 22.54 -9.02
C HIS A 255 3.72 21.64 -8.71
N PRO A 256 2.97 21.24 -9.75
CA PRO A 256 1.75 20.43 -9.62
C PRO A 256 1.92 19.17 -8.80
N LEU A 257 3.02 18.43 -8.98
CA LEU A 257 3.27 17.20 -8.24
C LEU A 257 3.12 17.39 -6.73
N HIS A 258 3.85 18.34 -6.14
CA HIS A 258 3.81 18.58 -4.71
C HIS A 258 2.48 19.19 -4.25
N LEU A 259 1.92 20.14 -5.03
CA LEU A 259 0.67 20.81 -4.69
C LEU A 259 -0.52 19.85 -4.71
N TRP A 260 -0.58 18.96 -5.69
CA TRP A 260 -1.71 18.04 -5.85
C TRP A 260 -1.59 16.87 -4.89
N GLU A 261 -0.39 16.32 -4.72
CA GLU A 261 -0.12 15.31 -3.69
C GLU A 261 -0.56 15.80 -2.31
N HIS A 262 -0.12 16.99 -1.90
CA HIS A 262 -0.47 17.58 -0.61
C HIS A 262 -1.98 17.82 -0.45
N LYS A 263 -2.69 18.16 -1.54
CA LYS A 263 -4.14 18.33 -1.51
C LYS A 263 -4.91 17.01 -1.50
N LEU A 264 -4.42 15.99 -2.21
CA LEU A 264 -5.12 14.72 -2.37
C LEU A 264 -4.78 13.69 -1.28
N SER A 265 -3.59 13.75 -0.68
CA SER A 265 -3.17 12.83 0.38
C SER A 265 -4.14 12.79 1.57
N PRO A 266 -4.69 13.92 2.09
CA PRO A 266 -5.72 13.86 3.11
C PRO A 266 -7.00 13.14 2.67
N TRP A 267 -7.44 13.34 1.42
CA TRP A 267 -8.61 12.64 0.89
C TRP A 267 -8.35 11.12 0.78
N SER A 268 -7.14 10.74 0.39
CA SER A 268 -6.72 9.34 0.38
C SER A 268 -6.80 8.73 1.79
N ALA A 269 -6.19 9.37 2.79
CA ALA A 269 -6.10 8.84 4.14
C ALA A 269 -7.43 8.89 4.93
N PHE A 270 -8.23 9.97 4.75
CA PHE A 270 -9.43 10.21 5.58
C PHE A 270 -10.75 9.85 4.90
N LEU A 271 -10.76 9.60 3.59
CA LEU A 271 -11.98 9.22 2.87
C LEU A 271 -11.83 7.91 2.12
N ILE A 272 -10.83 7.81 1.20
CA ILE A 272 -10.72 6.67 0.28
C ILE A 272 -10.42 5.39 1.04
N MET A 273 -9.38 5.39 1.87
CA MET A 273 -8.98 4.21 2.63
C MET A 273 -10.05 3.74 3.64
N PRO A 274 -10.71 4.62 4.42
CA PRO A 274 -11.83 4.22 5.27
C PRO A 274 -13.03 3.66 4.50
N ILE A 275 -13.40 4.25 3.35
CA ILE A 275 -14.48 3.72 2.50
C ILE A 275 -14.09 2.35 1.94
N PHE A 276 -12.84 2.18 1.49
CA PHE A 276 -12.34 0.90 1.03
C PHE A 276 -12.40 -0.16 2.14
N ALA A 277 -11.95 0.18 3.35
CA ALA A 277 -12.05 -0.73 4.49
C ALA A 277 -13.51 -1.06 4.85
N LEU A 278 -14.39 -0.05 4.83
CA LEU A 278 -15.81 -0.28 5.06
C LEU A 278 -16.43 -1.23 4.04
N GLY A 279 -16.02 -1.16 2.78
CA GLY A 279 -16.52 -2.06 1.72
C GLY A 279 -15.89 -3.46 1.73
N ASN A 280 -14.65 -3.59 2.21
CA ASN A 280 -13.88 -4.82 2.00
C ASN A 280 -13.51 -5.58 3.28
N ALA A 281 -13.49 -4.93 4.47
CA ALA A 281 -13.07 -5.56 5.72
C ALA A 281 -14.22 -6.22 6.49
N GLY A 282 -15.46 -6.17 6.00
CA GLY A 282 -16.59 -6.88 6.59
C GLY A 282 -16.44 -8.38 6.37
N ILE A 283 -16.12 -9.13 7.43
CA ILE A 283 -15.94 -10.57 7.40
C ILE A 283 -16.93 -11.20 8.37
N SER A 284 -17.72 -12.16 7.91
CA SER A 284 -18.60 -12.93 8.77
C SER A 284 -17.79 -13.86 9.68
N MET A 285 -17.87 -13.67 10.99
CA MET A 285 -17.17 -14.48 11.99
C MET A 285 -17.97 -15.74 12.31
N THR A 286 -17.96 -16.71 11.40
CA THR A 286 -18.58 -18.03 11.59
C THR A 286 -17.53 -19.07 12.00
N SER A 287 -17.99 -20.23 12.48
CA SER A 287 -17.09 -21.37 12.74
C SER A 287 -16.33 -21.80 11.48
N GLU A 288 -16.93 -21.65 10.31
CA GLU A 288 -16.31 -21.94 9.01
C GLU A 288 -15.18 -20.94 8.70
N SER A 289 -15.37 -19.65 8.99
CA SER A 289 -14.33 -18.63 8.82
C SER A 289 -13.12 -18.89 9.72
N PHE A 290 -13.33 -19.39 10.94
CA PHE A 290 -12.21 -19.81 11.79
C PHE A 290 -11.56 -21.11 11.30
N ALA A 291 -12.33 -22.08 10.83
CA ALA A 291 -11.79 -23.30 10.26
C ALA A 291 -10.98 -23.02 8.98
N SER A 292 -11.38 -22.02 8.20
CA SER A 292 -10.69 -21.61 6.97
C SER A 292 -9.28 -21.04 7.19
N LEU A 293 -8.96 -20.58 8.42
CA LEU A 293 -7.58 -20.19 8.77
C LEU A 293 -6.58 -21.34 8.68
N ALA A 294 -7.05 -22.58 8.87
CA ALA A 294 -6.25 -23.78 8.68
C ALA A 294 -6.21 -24.30 7.23
N SER A 295 -6.92 -23.64 6.30
CA SER A 295 -6.85 -23.96 4.87
C SER A 295 -5.47 -23.61 4.28
N PRO A 296 -5.09 -24.15 3.12
CA PRO A 296 -3.85 -23.77 2.44
C PRO A 296 -3.76 -22.25 2.19
N ILE A 297 -4.87 -21.59 1.81
CA ILE A 297 -4.94 -20.12 1.67
C ILE A 297 -4.63 -19.45 3.00
N GLY A 298 -5.34 -19.84 4.06
CA GLY A 298 -5.19 -19.26 5.38
C GLY A 298 -3.77 -19.40 5.93
N LEU A 299 -3.23 -20.61 5.90
CA LEU A 299 -1.86 -20.90 6.36
C LEU A 299 -0.82 -20.17 5.51
N GLY A 300 -0.99 -20.15 4.18
CA GLY A 300 -0.08 -19.47 3.26
C GLY A 300 -0.01 -17.96 3.52
N ILE A 301 -1.17 -17.30 3.72
CA ILE A 301 -1.24 -15.86 4.01
C ILE A 301 -0.66 -15.54 5.40
N ILE A 302 -1.06 -16.29 6.43
CA ILE A 302 -0.57 -16.07 7.80
C ILE A 302 0.95 -16.30 7.85
N ALA A 303 1.43 -17.42 7.30
CA ALA A 303 2.86 -17.70 7.24
C ALA A 303 3.61 -16.64 6.43
N GLY A 304 3.07 -16.22 5.28
CA GLY A 304 3.67 -15.20 4.43
C GLY A 304 3.80 -13.85 5.12
N LEU A 305 2.70 -13.29 5.64
CA LEU A 305 2.68 -11.98 6.28
C LEU A 305 3.40 -11.98 7.64
N PHE A 306 3.08 -12.92 8.53
CA PHE A 306 3.57 -12.89 9.91
C PHE A 306 4.99 -13.45 10.06
N LEU A 307 5.39 -14.43 9.26
CA LEU A 307 6.73 -15.03 9.31
C LEU A 307 7.58 -14.63 8.11
N GLY A 308 7.05 -14.76 6.91
CA GLY A 308 7.78 -14.54 5.66
C GLY A 308 8.27 -13.12 5.50
N LYS A 309 7.40 -12.14 5.76
CA LYS A 309 7.75 -10.74 5.61
C LYS A 309 8.82 -10.28 6.60
N PRO A 310 8.72 -10.54 7.91
CA PRO A 310 9.80 -10.25 8.84
C PRO A 310 11.10 -10.98 8.49
N LEU A 311 11.04 -12.25 8.13
CA LEU A 311 12.22 -13.01 7.74
C LEU A 311 12.88 -12.43 6.49
N GLY A 312 12.09 -12.16 5.43
CA GLY A 312 12.61 -11.61 4.18
C GLY A 312 13.25 -10.24 4.38
N ILE A 313 12.58 -9.32 5.05
CA ILE A 313 13.08 -7.96 5.31
C ILE A 313 14.32 -8.01 6.21
N PHE A 314 14.20 -8.64 7.39
CA PHE A 314 15.26 -8.62 8.38
C PHE A 314 16.53 -9.34 7.91
N THR A 315 16.40 -10.53 7.29
CA THR A 315 17.57 -11.26 6.78
C THR A 315 18.27 -10.51 5.66
N THR A 316 17.52 -9.88 4.77
CA THR A 316 18.09 -9.06 3.69
C THR A 316 18.84 -7.86 4.26
N VAL A 317 18.23 -7.10 5.19
CA VAL A 317 18.91 -5.98 5.87
C VAL A 317 20.16 -6.45 6.58
N PHE A 318 20.09 -7.56 7.33
CA PHE A 318 21.23 -8.11 8.05
C PHE A 318 22.37 -8.51 7.11
N LEU A 319 22.07 -9.22 6.02
CA LEU A 319 23.05 -9.63 5.03
C LEU A 319 23.70 -8.45 4.31
N MET A 320 22.91 -7.45 3.88
CA MET A 320 23.40 -6.25 3.21
C MET A 320 24.39 -5.48 4.09
N VAL A 321 24.08 -5.33 5.38
CA VAL A 321 24.95 -4.65 6.34
C VAL A 321 26.18 -5.50 6.65
N LYS A 322 26.03 -6.81 6.86
CA LYS A 322 27.15 -7.72 7.18
C LYS A 322 28.15 -7.85 6.02
N LEU A 323 27.66 -7.83 4.79
CA LEU A 323 28.50 -7.86 3.58
C LEU A 323 29.12 -6.51 3.24
N GLY A 324 28.82 -5.45 4.01
CA GLY A 324 29.35 -4.09 3.76
C GLY A 324 28.77 -3.41 2.52
N ILE A 325 27.70 -3.96 1.94
CA ILE A 325 27.03 -3.41 0.74
C ILE A 325 26.23 -2.15 1.12
N ALA A 326 25.62 -2.16 2.31
CA ALA A 326 24.88 -1.02 2.84
C ALA A 326 25.31 -0.72 4.27
N LYS A 327 25.20 0.55 4.68
CA LYS A 327 25.47 0.95 6.06
C LYS A 327 24.17 0.93 6.87
N LYS A 328 24.25 0.41 8.08
CA LYS A 328 23.15 0.54 9.03
C LYS A 328 23.02 2.02 9.43
N PRO A 329 21.84 2.65 9.28
CA PRO A 329 21.62 4.02 9.70
C PRO A 329 21.94 4.24 11.18
N GLU A 330 22.53 5.40 11.49
CA GLU A 330 22.95 5.75 12.85
C GLU A 330 21.76 5.84 13.82
N GLY A 331 22.01 5.48 15.08
CA GLY A 331 20.99 5.52 16.14
C GLY A 331 20.03 4.35 16.18
N ALA A 332 19.92 3.52 15.13
CA ALA A 332 19.03 2.37 15.11
C ALA A 332 19.70 1.10 15.66
N LYS A 333 19.00 0.36 16.52
CA LYS A 333 19.39 -0.97 17.01
C LYS A 333 18.82 -2.05 16.08
N TRP A 334 19.38 -3.26 16.09
CA TRP A 334 18.83 -4.41 15.34
C TRP A 334 17.38 -4.76 15.72
N MET A 335 17.04 -4.56 17.01
CA MET A 335 15.67 -4.77 17.48
C MET A 335 14.67 -3.79 16.84
N HIS A 336 15.08 -2.59 16.46
CA HIS A 336 14.23 -1.64 15.73
C HIS A 336 13.94 -2.13 14.32
N TYR A 337 14.94 -2.70 13.61
CA TYR A 337 14.74 -3.29 12.29
C TYR A 337 13.86 -4.55 12.35
N LEU A 338 14.06 -5.39 13.38
CA LEU A 338 13.19 -6.55 13.61
C LEU A 338 11.74 -6.09 13.86
N GLY A 339 11.54 -5.11 14.74
CA GLY A 339 10.20 -4.57 15.00
C GLY A 339 9.56 -3.96 13.75
N ALA A 340 10.32 -3.17 12.97
CA ALA A 340 9.85 -2.60 11.71
C ALA A 340 9.50 -3.68 10.68
N SER A 341 10.32 -4.74 10.58
CA SER A 341 10.07 -5.88 9.69
C SER A 341 8.79 -6.64 10.06
N ILE A 342 8.51 -6.78 11.38
CA ILE A 342 7.27 -7.41 11.86
C ILE A 342 6.06 -6.50 11.58
N LEU A 343 6.17 -5.19 11.84
CA LEU A 343 5.09 -4.24 11.51
C LEU A 343 4.80 -4.19 10.01
N ALA A 344 5.80 -4.35 9.16
CA ALA A 344 5.62 -4.49 7.71
C ALA A 344 4.77 -5.71 7.33
N GLY A 345 4.64 -6.71 8.19
CA GLY A 345 3.70 -7.82 8.05
C GLY A 345 2.22 -7.44 8.22
N ILE A 346 1.90 -6.19 8.58
CA ILE A 346 0.54 -5.67 8.53
C ILE A 346 0.21 -5.39 7.06
N GLY A 347 -0.44 -6.34 6.40
CA GLY A 347 -0.80 -6.20 4.98
C GLY A 347 -2.16 -5.57 4.75
N PHE A 348 -3.05 -5.70 5.72
CA PHE A 348 -4.46 -5.33 5.84
C PHE A 348 -5.11 -4.84 4.52
N THR A 349 -5.26 -3.53 4.27
CA THR A 349 -6.00 -3.00 3.11
C THR A 349 -5.35 -3.41 1.78
N MET A 350 -4.03 -3.35 1.67
CA MET A 350 -3.33 -3.71 0.44
C MET A 350 -3.39 -5.21 0.16
N SER A 351 -3.26 -6.05 1.19
CA SER A 351 -3.44 -7.51 1.04
C SER A 351 -4.88 -7.88 0.72
N ILE A 352 -5.89 -7.19 1.31
CA ILE A 352 -7.31 -7.39 0.96
C ILE A 352 -7.57 -6.99 -0.49
N PHE A 353 -6.98 -5.89 -0.95
CA PHE A 353 -7.07 -5.48 -2.34
C PHE A 353 -6.48 -6.53 -3.28
N LEU A 354 -5.29 -7.05 -3.00
CA LEU A 354 -4.70 -8.14 -3.78
C LEU A 354 -5.53 -9.43 -3.71
N ALA A 355 -6.15 -9.74 -2.57
CA ALA A 355 -7.03 -10.88 -2.44
C ALA A 355 -8.28 -10.77 -3.31
N SER A 356 -8.88 -9.56 -3.40
CA SER A 356 -10.03 -9.32 -4.27
C SER A 356 -9.70 -9.44 -5.76
N LEU A 357 -8.43 -9.25 -6.14
CA LEU A 357 -7.95 -9.48 -7.51
C LEU A 357 -7.58 -10.94 -7.77
N SER A 358 -7.16 -11.66 -6.72
CA SER A 358 -6.67 -13.04 -6.83
C SER A 358 -7.82 -14.04 -6.88
N PHE A 359 -8.90 -13.81 -6.14
CA PHE A 359 -9.96 -14.79 -5.93
C PHE A 359 -11.32 -14.28 -6.40
N ALA A 360 -11.87 -14.97 -7.39
CA ALA A 360 -13.25 -14.75 -7.85
C ALA A 360 -14.27 -15.54 -7.01
N ASP A 361 -13.85 -16.65 -6.36
CA ASP A 361 -14.71 -17.43 -5.49
C ASP A 361 -14.90 -16.71 -4.14
N PRO A 362 -16.14 -16.40 -3.72
CA PRO A 362 -16.42 -15.74 -2.44
C PRO A 362 -15.90 -16.50 -1.22
N ALA A 363 -15.85 -17.83 -1.25
CA ALA A 363 -15.36 -18.64 -0.14
C ALA A 363 -13.82 -18.50 0.01
N GLU A 364 -13.08 -18.55 -1.11
CA GLU A 364 -11.63 -18.34 -1.14
C GLU A 364 -11.29 -16.91 -0.69
N LEU A 365 -12.03 -15.91 -1.18
CA LEU A 365 -11.86 -14.51 -0.80
C LEU A 365 -12.13 -14.27 0.69
N THR A 366 -13.19 -14.86 1.25
CA THR A 366 -13.52 -14.76 2.68
C THR A 366 -12.42 -15.40 3.53
N SER A 367 -11.92 -16.57 3.14
CA SER A 367 -10.79 -17.24 3.79
C SER A 367 -9.54 -16.37 3.77
N ALA A 368 -9.22 -15.75 2.62
CA ALA A 368 -8.09 -14.84 2.47
C ALA A 368 -8.22 -13.62 3.37
N LYS A 369 -9.38 -12.96 3.37
CA LYS A 369 -9.66 -11.78 4.22
C LYS A 369 -9.49 -12.11 5.71
N ALA A 370 -10.04 -13.24 6.18
CA ALA A 370 -9.90 -13.67 7.57
C ALA A 370 -8.43 -13.91 7.96
N ALA A 371 -7.66 -14.55 7.08
CA ALA A 371 -6.23 -14.79 7.30
C ALA A 371 -5.41 -13.49 7.31
N ILE A 372 -5.71 -12.54 6.41
CA ILE A 372 -5.04 -11.23 6.34
C ILE A 372 -5.26 -10.45 7.64
N VAL A 373 -6.51 -10.37 8.12
CA VAL A 373 -6.83 -9.65 9.37
C VAL A 373 -6.12 -10.30 10.54
N THR A 374 -6.15 -11.64 10.63
CA THR A 374 -5.46 -12.38 11.68
C THR A 374 -3.95 -12.13 11.67
N ALA A 375 -3.31 -12.24 10.51
CA ALA A 375 -1.88 -11.98 10.35
C ALA A 375 -1.51 -10.54 10.68
N SER A 376 -2.33 -9.57 10.27
CA SER A 376 -2.13 -8.14 10.54
C SER A 376 -2.22 -7.83 12.04
N ILE A 377 -3.18 -8.40 12.75
CA ILE A 377 -3.30 -8.26 14.21
C ILE A 377 -2.08 -8.88 14.90
N LEU A 378 -1.68 -10.07 14.53
CA LEU A 378 -0.48 -10.74 15.09
C LEU A 378 0.78 -9.90 14.85
N SER A 379 0.98 -9.41 13.63
CA SER A 379 2.12 -8.56 13.26
C SER A 379 2.11 -7.24 14.05
N GLY A 380 0.96 -6.61 14.19
CA GLY A 380 0.79 -5.40 14.98
C GLY A 380 1.12 -5.60 16.46
N LEU A 381 0.58 -6.65 17.09
CA LEU A 381 0.83 -6.96 18.50
C LEU A 381 2.29 -7.33 18.77
N VAL A 382 2.87 -8.24 17.97
CA VAL A 382 4.25 -8.70 18.19
C VAL A 382 5.24 -7.60 17.83
N GLY A 383 5.05 -6.85 16.75
CA GLY A 383 5.88 -5.71 16.38
C GLY A 383 5.89 -4.64 17.47
N SER A 384 4.70 -4.32 18.00
CA SER A 384 4.53 -3.39 19.13
C SER A 384 5.30 -3.86 20.39
N PHE A 385 5.20 -5.13 20.70
CA PHE A 385 5.92 -5.71 21.84
C PHE A 385 7.45 -5.64 21.68
N VAL A 386 7.95 -5.90 20.48
CA VAL A 386 9.40 -5.82 20.15
C VAL A 386 9.90 -4.37 20.31
N PHE A 387 9.14 -3.37 19.83
CA PHE A 387 9.50 -1.96 20.03
C PHE A 387 9.52 -1.59 21.51
N LYS A 388 8.53 -2.00 22.28
CA LYS A 388 8.46 -1.71 23.72
C LYS A 388 9.66 -2.29 24.48
N ILE A 389 10.08 -3.52 24.16
CA ILE A 389 11.31 -4.11 24.74
C ILE A 389 12.56 -3.33 24.34
N SER A 390 12.63 -2.88 23.09
CA SER A 390 13.77 -2.09 22.59
C SER A 390 13.93 -0.74 23.30
N GLU A 391 12.82 -0.11 23.68
CA GLU A 391 12.82 1.14 24.45
C GLU A 391 13.16 0.94 25.92
N SER A 392 12.73 -0.18 26.53
CA SER A 392 13.02 -0.50 27.95
C SER A 392 14.49 -0.76 28.23
N LYS A 393 15.27 -1.11 27.21
CA LYS A 393 16.73 -1.37 27.30
C LYS A 393 17.58 -0.18 26.85
N ALA A 394 17.00 0.98 26.68
CA ALA A 394 17.67 2.24 26.31
C ALA A 394 17.75 3.18 27.49
#